data_7123d4b5c8aa45d7a28162516acd58c1
#
_entry.id   7123d4b5c8aa45d7a28162516acd58c1
#
_cell.length_a   1.000
_cell.length_b   1.000
_cell.length_c   1.000
_cell.angle_alpha   90.00
_cell.angle_beta   90.00
_cell.angle_gamma   90.00
#
_symmetry.space_group_name_H-M   'P 1'
#
loop_
_entity.id
_entity.type
_entity.pdbx_description
1 polymer ?
#
loop_
_entity_poly.entity_id
_entity_poly.type
_entity_poly.pdbx_seq_one_letter_code
_entity_poly.pdbx_strand_id
1 'polypeptide(L)'
;MSPLGRGERCRSQFAVNRTTELDSDLPSMRFFRFIPGLCAVLWLFAVGAGIRILARYESTPGNRGPAPVLWPSETTLRRDSTRATLVMVLHPRCPCSRASLGELAELMAQSQDLVSTTVLFYQPAGFQEGWAKTDLWRRAGAIPGVSRIIDLNGREARRFGGVTSGQTSLYDEHGRLLFQGGITRSRGHEGDNPGRSALVSWVTKRAAAVSVTSVFGCPVFDPASETDNQLYTCKLPR
;
A
#
# COMPACT_ATOMS: atom_id res chain seq x y z
N MET A 1 73.13 -64.48 -47.44
CA MET A 1 72.53 -65.65 -48.12
C MET A 1 71.04 -65.43 -48.14
N SER A 2 70.50 -65.29 -49.37
CA SER A 2 69.06 -65.24 -49.74
C SER A 2 68.35 -66.52 -49.31
N PRO A 3 66.99 -66.68 -49.53
CA PRO A 3 66.10 -65.88 -50.36
C PRO A 3 64.67 -65.66 -49.79
N LEU A 4 63.94 -64.76 -50.41
CA LEU A 4 62.64 -64.81 -51.09
C LEU A 4 61.45 -65.57 -50.42
N GLY A 5 60.37 -64.87 -50.16
CA GLY A 5 59.04 -65.44 -50.03
C GLY A 5 57.99 -64.40 -50.41
N ARG A 6 57.44 -64.49 -51.60
CA ARG A 6 56.30 -63.81 -52.20
C ARG A 6 55.03 -64.29 -51.47
N GLY A 7 54.17 -63.41 -50.99
CA GLY A 7 52.84 -63.70 -50.38
C GLY A 7 51.80 -62.71 -50.82
N GLU A 8 50.94 -63.25 -51.59
CA GLU A 8 49.77 -62.78 -52.34
C GLU A 8 48.89 -61.66 -51.64
N ARG A 9 48.43 -60.77 -52.47
CA ARG A 9 47.44 -59.74 -52.17
C ARG A 9 46.03 -60.37 -52.08
N CYS A 10 45.51 -60.45 -50.91
CA CYS A 10 44.07 -60.69 -50.70
C CYS A 10 43.31 -59.41 -50.80
N ARG A 11 42.64 -59.18 -51.88
CA ARG A 11 41.78 -58.03 -52.15
C ARG A 11 40.41 -58.38 -51.60
N SER A 12 40.10 -57.98 -50.35
CA SER A 12 38.75 -58.04 -49.82
C SER A 12 37.96 -56.83 -50.33
N GLN A 13 37.04 -57.09 -51.23
CA GLN A 13 36.00 -56.14 -51.62
C GLN A 13 35.05 -55.94 -50.42
N PHE A 14 35.21 -54.80 -49.72
CA PHE A 14 34.15 -54.35 -48.83
C PHE A 14 33.05 -53.75 -49.69
N ALA A 15 31.91 -54.45 -49.74
CA ALA A 15 30.66 -53.94 -50.27
C ALA A 15 30.29 -52.69 -49.48
N VAL A 16 30.27 -51.53 -50.16
CA VAL A 16 29.67 -50.30 -49.61
C VAL A 16 28.18 -50.54 -49.48
N ASN A 17 27.76 -50.81 -48.28
CA ASN A 17 26.37 -50.88 -47.94
C ASN A 17 25.81 -49.45 -48.06
N ARG A 18 25.01 -49.24 -49.08
CA ARG A 18 24.25 -48.02 -49.30
C ARG A 18 23.27 -47.88 -48.14
N THR A 19 23.65 -47.07 -47.12
CA THR A 19 22.73 -46.67 -46.13
C THR A 19 21.65 -45.80 -46.80
N THR A 20 20.46 -46.39 -46.88
CA THR A 20 19.26 -45.65 -47.18
C THR A 20 19.16 -44.50 -46.20
N GLU A 21 19.37 -43.28 -46.72
CA GLU A 21 18.94 -42.06 -45.99
C GLU A 21 17.45 -42.18 -45.78
N LEU A 22 17.07 -42.51 -44.54
CA LEU A 22 15.74 -42.24 -44.04
C LEU A 22 15.64 -40.70 -43.95
N ASP A 23 15.12 -40.14 -45.03
CA ASP A 23 14.63 -38.77 -45.06
C ASP A 23 13.42 -38.71 -44.10
N SER A 24 13.71 -38.59 -42.80
CA SER A 24 12.71 -38.29 -41.82
C SER A 24 12.43 -36.79 -41.96
N ASP A 25 11.52 -36.45 -42.87
CA ASP A 25 10.78 -35.20 -42.88
C ASP A 25 10.12 -35.03 -41.52
N LEU A 26 10.84 -34.43 -40.57
CA LEU A 26 10.33 -33.94 -39.30
C LEU A 26 9.66 -32.57 -39.54
N PRO A 27 8.34 -32.53 -39.68
CA PRO A 27 7.61 -31.25 -39.81
C PRO A 27 7.68 -30.41 -38.54
N SER A 28 8.35 -30.90 -37.49
CA SER A 28 8.36 -30.28 -36.15
C SER A 28 9.34 -29.12 -35.99
N MET A 29 10.38 -28.98 -36.84
CA MET A 29 11.37 -27.90 -36.64
C MET A 29 10.88 -26.48 -37.00
N ARG A 30 9.85 -26.35 -37.81
CA ARG A 30 9.28 -25.05 -38.17
C ARG A 30 8.43 -24.46 -37.03
N PHE A 31 7.78 -25.32 -36.24
CA PHE A 31 7.00 -24.87 -35.06
C PHE A 31 7.89 -24.32 -33.96
N PHE A 32 9.07 -24.87 -33.72
CA PHE A 32 10.00 -24.37 -32.70
C PHE A 32 10.48 -22.94 -32.93
N ARG A 33 10.49 -22.45 -34.16
CA ARG A 33 10.88 -21.05 -34.48
C ARG A 33 9.85 -20.00 -34.04
N PHE A 34 8.59 -20.40 -33.87
CA PHE A 34 7.52 -19.49 -33.42
C PHE A 34 7.35 -19.47 -31.91
N ILE A 35 7.86 -20.47 -31.19
CA ILE A 35 7.76 -20.55 -29.72
C ILE A 35 8.37 -19.34 -29.04
N PRO A 36 9.58 -18.86 -29.35
CA PRO A 36 10.14 -17.66 -28.70
C PRO A 36 9.30 -16.42 -28.93
N GLY A 37 8.76 -16.26 -30.14
CA GLY A 37 7.86 -15.13 -30.45
C GLY A 37 6.55 -15.19 -29.65
N LEU A 38 5.94 -16.36 -29.55
CA LEU A 38 4.74 -16.57 -28.74
C LEU A 38 5.02 -16.34 -27.25
N CYS A 39 6.13 -16.87 -26.74
CA CYS A 39 6.54 -16.63 -25.35
C CYS A 39 6.76 -15.15 -25.07
N ALA A 40 7.40 -14.42 -25.98
CA ALA A 40 7.60 -12.98 -25.85
C ALA A 40 6.26 -12.21 -25.81
N VAL A 41 5.33 -12.55 -26.68
CA VAL A 41 3.98 -11.94 -26.70
C VAL A 41 3.23 -12.23 -25.41
N LEU A 42 3.22 -13.47 -24.95
CA LEU A 42 2.58 -13.87 -23.69
C LEU A 42 3.22 -13.15 -22.49
N TRP A 43 4.54 -13.04 -22.50
CA TRP A 43 5.26 -12.31 -21.45
C TRP A 43 4.89 -10.84 -21.43
N LEU A 44 4.88 -10.15 -22.57
CA LEU A 44 4.48 -8.75 -22.69
C LEU A 44 3.03 -8.55 -22.25
N PHE A 45 2.14 -9.47 -22.61
CA PHE A 45 0.75 -9.42 -22.15
C PHE A 45 0.65 -9.58 -20.63
N ALA A 46 1.39 -10.52 -20.04
CA ALA A 46 1.42 -10.75 -18.61
C ALA A 46 1.97 -9.51 -17.85
N VAL A 47 3.04 -8.90 -18.37
CA VAL A 47 3.60 -7.67 -17.82
C VAL A 47 2.58 -6.52 -17.91
N GLY A 48 1.97 -6.32 -19.07
CA GLY A 48 0.94 -5.29 -19.26
C GLY A 48 -0.27 -5.48 -18.34
N ALA A 49 -0.73 -6.71 -18.17
CA ALA A 49 -1.80 -7.05 -17.24
C ALA A 49 -1.38 -6.78 -15.79
N GLY A 50 -0.16 -7.15 -15.40
CA GLY A 50 0.39 -6.88 -14.07
C GLY A 50 0.47 -5.37 -13.76
N ILE A 51 1.01 -4.58 -14.69
CA ILE A 51 1.07 -3.12 -14.56
C ILE A 51 -0.34 -2.54 -14.42
N ARG A 52 -1.31 -3.01 -15.20
CA ARG A 52 -2.70 -2.53 -15.14
C ARG A 52 -3.34 -2.86 -13.77
N ILE A 53 -3.10 -4.06 -13.23
CA ILE A 53 -3.62 -4.46 -11.90
C ILE A 53 -3.01 -3.57 -10.83
N LEU A 54 -1.70 -3.35 -10.87
CA LEU A 54 -1.00 -2.49 -9.92
C LEU A 54 -1.50 -1.05 -9.97
N ALA A 55 -1.59 -0.46 -11.16
CA ALA A 55 -2.10 0.90 -11.34
C ALA A 55 -3.55 1.05 -10.83
N ARG A 56 -4.39 0.04 -11.03
CA ARG A 56 -5.74 0.01 -10.44
C ARG A 56 -5.72 -0.03 -8.93
N TYR A 57 -4.87 -0.89 -8.34
CA TYR A 57 -4.73 -0.98 -6.89
C TYR A 57 -4.28 0.35 -6.28
N GLU A 58 -3.29 1.00 -6.88
CA GLU A 58 -2.75 2.28 -6.40
C GLU A 58 -3.79 3.41 -6.48
N SER A 59 -4.57 3.45 -7.55
CA SER A 59 -5.59 4.48 -7.79
C SER A 59 -6.95 4.19 -7.14
N THR A 60 -7.15 3.01 -6.53
CA THR A 60 -8.41 2.66 -5.86
C THR A 60 -8.42 3.21 -4.44
N PRO A 61 -9.33 4.14 -4.10
CA PRO A 61 -9.46 4.65 -2.75
C PRO A 61 -9.96 3.56 -1.79
N GLY A 62 -9.57 3.68 -0.53
CA GLY A 62 -10.16 2.92 0.56
C GLY A 62 -11.53 3.51 0.96
N ASN A 63 -12.23 2.78 1.82
CA ASN A 63 -13.47 3.29 2.40
C ASN A 63 -13.17 4.52 3.28
N ARG A 64 -14.01 5.53 3.17
CA ARG A 64 -13.96 6.69 4.07
C ARG A 64 -15.14 6.60 5.02
N GLY A 65 -14.87 6.43 6.29
CA GLY A 65 -15.91 6.55 7.31
C GLY A 65 -16.33 8.02 7.48
N PRO A 66 -17.58 8.27 7.87
CA PRO A 66 -18.06 9.64 8.08
C PRO A 66 -17.44 10.21 9.35
N ALA A 67 -16.69 11.31 9.21
CA ALA A 67 -16.26 12.07 10.36
C ALA A 67 -17.47 12.84 10.96
N PRO A 68 -17.60 12.90 12.29
CA PRO A 68 -18.67 13.66 12.93
C PRO A 68 -18.55 15.14 12.60
N VAL A 69 -19.69 15.80 12.39
CA VAL A 69 -19.75 17.23 12.04
C VAL A 69 -19.25 18.13 13.19
N LEU A 70 -19.40 17.66 14.42
CA LEU A 70 -18.90 18.29 15.62
C LEU A 70 -17.87 17.39 16.30
N TRP A 71 -16.92 18.00 16.99
CA TRP A 71 -15.93 17.29 17.79
C TRP A 71 -16.62 16.33 18.77
N PRO A 72 -16.27 15.04 18.77
CA PRO A 72 -16.94 14.06 19.62
C PRO A 72 -16.81 14.39 21.10
N SER A 73 -17.93 14.45 21.82
CA SER A 73 -17.93 14.75 23.27
C SER A 73 -17.26 13.65 24.10
N GLU A 74 -17.30 12.39 23.63
CA GLU A 74 -16.76 11.24 24.35
C GLU A 74 -15.27 10.98 24.08
N THR A 75 -14.63 11.81 23.24
CA THR A 75 -13.21 11.63 22.93
C THR A 75 -12.32 11.98 24.10
N THR A 76 -11.22 11.25 24.23
CA THR A 76 -10.16 11.58 25.18
C THR A 76 -9.13 12.56 24.59
N LEU A 77 -9.24 12.85 23.29
CA LEU A 77 -8.37 13.83 22.63
C LEU A 77 -8.73 15.24 23.05
N ARG A 78 -7.71 16.06 23.20
CA ARG A 78 -7.90 17.48 23.48
C ARG A 78 -7.94 18.27 22.17
N ARG A 79 -9.01 19.02 21.97
CA ARG A 79 -9.10 20.02 20.92
C ARG A 79 -8.40 21.30 21.39
N ASP A 80 -7.69 21.94 20.48
CA ASP A 80 -7.16 23.28 20.72
C ASP A 80 -8.32 24.31 20.65
N SER A 81 -8.37 25.23 21.61
CA SER A 81 -9.43 26.24 21.67
C SER A 81 -9.10 27.52 20.89
N THR A 82 -7.87 27.62 20.38
CA THR A 82 -7.37 28.82 19.69
C THR A 82 -6.98 28.56 18.25
N ARG A 83 -6.73 27.31 17.91
CA ARG A 83 -6.28 26.87 16.58
C ARG A 83 -7.12 25.70 16.09
N ALA A 84 -7.11 25.49 14.78
CA ALA A 84 -7.67 24.29 14.20
C ALA A 84 -6.98 23.03 14.75
N THR A 85 -7.73 21.94 14.90
CA THR A 85 -7.20 20.64 15.37
C THR A 85 -7.34 19.59 14.29
N LEU A 86 -6.22 18.97 13.91
CA LEU A 86 -6.11 17.92 12.91
C LEU A 86 -5.93 16.57 13.59
N VAL A 87 -6.74 15.60 13.21
CA VAL A 87 -6.64 14.21 13.65
C VAL A 87 -6.40 13.33 12.43
N MET A 88 -5.31 12.57 12.45
CA MET A 88 -4.99 11.58 11.41
C MET A 88 -4.98 10.18 12.01
N VAL A 89 -5.62 9.22 11.33
CA VAL A 89 -5.68 7.82 11.76
C VAL A 89 -4.73 6.99 10.92
N LEU A 90 -3.85 6.23 11.57
CA LEU A 90 -2.88 5.37 10.90
C LEU A 90 -2.89 3.93 11.43
N HIS A 91 -2.79 2.98 10.50
CA HIS A 91 -2.42 1.62 10.85
C HIS A 91 -0.87 1.53 10.86
N PRO A 92 -0.25 1.09 11.97
CA PRO A 92 1.21 1.18 12.17
C PRO A 92 2.04 0.32 11.22
N ARG A 93 1.41 -0.63 10.52
CA ARG A 93 2.07 -1.54 9.56
C ARG A 93 1.58 -1.35 8.12
N CYS A 94 0.86 -0.27 7.83
CA CYS A 94 0.43 0.05 6.48
C CYS A 94 1.56 0.76 5.72
N PRO A 95 2.07 0.20 4.61
CA PRO A 95 3.15 0.83 3.84
C PRO A 95 2.73 2.18 3.23
N CYS A 96 1.44 2.34 2.87
CA CYS A 96 0.92 3.58 2.33
C CYS A 96 0.95 4.74 3.35
N SER A 97 0.95 4.44 4.65
CA SER A 97 0.99 5.45 5.72
C SER A 97 2.30 6.25 5.74
N ARG A 98 3.36 5.72 5.11
CA ARG A 98 4.63 6.45 4.96
C ARG A 98 4.43 7.72 4.13
N ALA A 99 3.75 7.61 3.00
CA ALA A 99 3.42 8.77 2.15
C ALA A 99 2.51 9.75 2.89
N SER A 100 1.50 9.26 3.63
CA SER A 100 0.63 10.14 4.44
C SER A 100 1.41 10.92 5.49
N LEU A 101 2.45 10.32 6.11
CA LEU A 101 3.32 11.02 7.05
C LEU A 101 4.28 12.00 6.35
N GLY A 102 4.74 11.70 5.14
CA GLY A 102 5.51 12.63 4.31
C GLY A 102 4.69 13.89 4.00
N GLU A 103 3.46 13.70 3.53
CA GLU A 103 2.54 14.82 3.25
C GLU A 103 2.16 15.60 4.52
N LEU A 104 2.03 14.92 5.67
CA LEU A 104 1.82 15.59 6.94
C LEU A 104 3.05 16.42 7.35
N ALA A 105 4.26 15.94 7.13
CA ALA A 105 5.47 16.69 7.42
C ALA A 105 5.54 17.98 6.59
N GLU A 106 5.22 17.89 5.30
CA GLU A 106 5.12 19.06 4.41
C GLU A 106 4.04 20.07 4.85
N LEU A 107 2.87 19.56 5.27
CA LEU A 107 1.82 20.39 5.83
C LEU A 107 2.31 21.12 7.10
N MET A 108 2.92 20.39 8.01
CA MET A 108 3.40 20.96 9.29
C MET A 108 4.54 21.97 9.10
N ALA A 109 5.43 21.73 8.13
CA ALA A 109 6.48 22.69 7.79
C ALA A 109 5.93 24.05 7.35
N GLN A 110 4.73 24.06 6.75
CA GLN A 110 4.07 25.26 6.26
C GLN A 110 3.11 25.91 7.29
N SER A 111 2.68 25.17 8.32
CA SER A 111 1.55 25.59 9.16
C SER A 111 1.56 25.06 10.59
N GLN A 112 2.72 24.65 11.14
CA GLN A 112 2.79 24.03 12.46
C GLN A 112 2.23 24.89 13.59
N ASP A 113 2.40 26.21 13.53
CA ASP A 113 1.93 27.13 14.57
C ASP A 113 0.44 27.47 14.42
N LEU A 114 -0.19 27.07 13.33
CA LEU A 114 -1.57 27.36 12.99
C LEU A 114 -2.51 26.17 13.23
N VAL A 115 -1.97 24.98 13.46
CA VAL A 115 -2.74 23.75 13.62
C VAL A 115 -2.17 22.89 14.74
N SER A 116 -3.05 22.37 15.59
CA SER A 116 -2.71 21.33 16.57
C SER A 116 -2.94 19.96 15.95
N THR A 117 -1.92 19.11 15.89
CA THR A 117 -1.99 17.85 15.15
C THR A 117 -1.80 16.65 16.05
N THR A 118 -2.72 15.67 15.94
CA THR A 118 -2.63 14.37 16.61
C THR A 118 -2.72 13.24 15.61
N VAL A 119 -1.77 12.32 15.69
CA VAL A 119 -1.76 11.07 14.91
C VAL A 119 -2.13 9.90 15.80
N LEU A 120 -3.21 9.22 15.47
CA LEU A 120 -3.69 8.03 16.14
C LEU A 120 -3.09 6.79 15.50
N PHE A 121 -2.38 6.00 16.27
CA PHE A 121 -1.86 4.70 15.83
C PHE A 121 -2.71 3.58 16.38
N TYR A 122 -3.40 2.87 15.50
CA TYR A 122 -4.21 1.72 15.87
C TYR A 122 -3.37 0.63 16.54
N GLN A 123 -3.86 0.09 17.65
CA GLN A 123 -3.32 -1.08 18.31
C GLN A 123 -4.46 -2.02 18.70
N PRO A 124 -4.54 -3.24 18.14
CA PRO A 124 -5.59 -4.19 18.49
C PRO A 124 -5.40 -4.71 19.92
N ALA A 125 -6.50 -5.19 20.53
CA ALA A 125 -6.44 -5.87 21.82
C ALA A 125 -5.62 -7.16 21.76
N GLY A 126 -4.99 -7.51 22.89
CA GLY A 126 -4.23 -8.76 23.02
C GLY A 126 -2.81 -8.71 22.40
N PHE A 127 -2.44 -7.65 21.74
CA PHE A 127 -1.07 -7.47 21.25
C PHE A 127 -0.18 -6.83 22.30
N GLN A 128 1.11 -7.20 22.28
CA GLN A 128 2.10 -6.71 23.23
C GLN A 128 2.22 -5.19 23.21
N GLU A 129 2.56 -4.63 24.36
CA GLU A 129 2.91 -3.22 24.45
C GLU A 129 4.04 -2.88 23.45
N GLY A 130 3.85 -1.82 22.67
CA GLY A 130 4.81 -1.43 21.65
C GLY A 130 4.56 -1.99 20.25
N TRP A 131 3.56 -2.85 20.05
CA TRP A 131 3.20 -3.36 18.71
C TRP A 131 2.96 -2.23 17.69
N ALA A 132 2.39 -1.11 18.12
CA ALA A 132 2.16 0.07 17.31
C ALA A 132 3.39 0.97 17.17
N LYS A 133 4.46 0.77 17.98
CA LYS A 133 5.67 1.60 17.98
C LYS A 133 6.66 1.23 16.87
N THR A 134 6.20 1.26 15.64
CA THR A 134 6.97 0.94 14.42
C THR A 134 7.87 2.13 13.98
N ASP A 135 8.48 2.00 12.78
CA ASP A 135 9.19 3.11 12.15
C ASP A 135 8.25 4.30 11.84
N LEU A 136 6.99 4.03 11.51
CA LEU A 136 5.97 5.08 11.30
C LEU A 136 5.71 5.87 12.57
N TRP A 137 5.66 5.21 13.73
CA TRP A 137 5.55 5.88 15.02
C TRP A 137 6.74 6.82 15.27
N ARG A 138 7.97 6.37 14.98
CA ARG A 138 9.17 7.22 15.12
C ARG A 138 9.13 8.41 14.16
N ARG A 139 8.75 8.16 12.89
CA ARG A 139 8.62 9.22 11.87
C ARG A 139 7.61 10.28 12.28
N ALA A 140 6.42 9.88 12.73
CA ALA A 140 5.41 10.83 13.21
C ALA A 140 5.91 11.70 14.37
N GLY A 141 6.68 11.10 15.30
CA GLY A 141 7.26 11.83 16.41
C GLY A 141 8.45 12.73 16.06
N ALA A 142 9.01 12.60 14.87
CA ALA A 142 10.05 13.48 14.34
C ALA A 142 9.47 14.72 13.63
N ILE A 143 8.16 14.77 13.36
CA ILE A 143 7.50 15.93 12.75
C ILE A 143 7.22 16.94 13.84
N PRO A 144 7.76 18.18 13.78
CA PRO A 144 7.51 19.21 14.76
C PRO A 144 6.02 19.54 14.90
N GLY A 145 5.54 19.71 16.12
CA GLY A 145 4.14 20.05 16.40
C GLY A 145 3.15 18.90 16.31
N VAL A 146 3.62 17.64 16.02
CA VAL A 146 2.78 16.45 15.95
C VAL A 146 2.80 15.68 17.27
N SER A 147 1.63 15.51 17.87
CA SER A 147 1.39 14.56 18.96
C SER A 147 1.01 13.20 18.40
N ARG A 148 1.41 12.12 19.06
CA ARG A 148 1.08 10.75 18.66
C ARG A 148 0.50 9.97 19.82
N ILE A 149 -0.55 9.22 19.55
CA ILE A 149 -1.29 8.45 20.55
C ILE A 149 -1.48 7.04 20.06
N ILE A 150 -1.30 6.05 20.94
CA ILE A 150 -1.68 4.67 20.69
C ILE A 150 -3.17 4.55 20.96
N ASP A 151 -3.94 4.25 19.92
CA ASP A 151 -5.38 4.08 19.97
C ASP A 151 -5.73 2.60 20.19
N LEU A 152 -5.90 2.22 21.44
CA LEU A 152 -6.25 0.86 21.83
C LEU A 152 -7.62 0.47 21.26
N ASN A 153 -7.65 -0.60 20.49
CA ASN A 153 -8.84 -1.10 19.79
C ASN A 153 -9.47 -0.10 18.83
N GLY A 154 -8.78 0.97 18.44
CA GLY A 154 -9.30 1.97 17.52
C GLY A 154 -10.52 2.73 18.06
N ARG A 155 -10.60 2.95 19.36
CA ARG A 155 -11.73 3.65 19.97
C ARG A 155 -11.84 5.08 19.49
N GLU A 156 -10.72 5.79 19.46
CA GLU A 156 -10.70 7.17 18.97
C GLU A 156 -10.88 7.21 17.45
N ALA A 157 -10.22 6.31 16.70
CA ALA A 157 -10.40 6.21 15.26
C ALA A 157 -11.89 6.06 14.88
N ARG A 158 -12.64 5.19 15.57
CA ARG A 158 -14.08 5.03 15.32
C ARG A 158 -14.89 6.29 15.64
N ARG A 159 -14.55 7.01 16.73
CA ARG A 159 -15.21 8.29 17.10
C ARG A 159 -15.04 9.34 16.02
N PHE A 160 -13.87 9.38 15.38
CA PHE A 160 -13.57 10.29 14.27
C PHE A 160 -13.90 9.72 12.89
N GLY A 161 -14.55 8.56 12.81
CA GLY A 161 -14.92 7.91 11.56
C GLY A 161 -13.73 7.41 10.74
N GLY A 162 -12.58 7.20 11.37
CA GLY A 162 -11.34 6.78 10.72
C GLY A 162 -11.30 5.28 10.48
N VAL A 163 -11.62 4.84 9.26
CA VAL A 163 -11.66 3.42 8.88
C VAL A 163 -10.54 3.02 7.92
N THR A 164 -9.91 3.99 7.27
CA THR A 164 -8.78 3.78 6.36
C THR A 164 -7.56 4.56 6.85
N SER A 165 -6.40 3.90 6.82
CA SER A 165 -5.12 4.49 7.22
C SER A 165 -4.76 5.68 6.33
N GLY A 166 -4.41 6.81 6.95
CA GLY A 166 -4.20 8.10 6.28
C GLY A 166 -5.46 8.97 6.25
N GLN A 167 -6.59 8.49 6.78
CA GLN A 167 -7.78 9.33 6.92
C GLN A 167 -7.52 10.44 7.93
N THR A 168 -7.84 11.66 7.51
CA THR A 168 -7.53 12.90 8.23
C THR A 168 -8.79 13.72 8.36
N SER A 169 -9.01 14.30 9.54
CA SER A 169 -10.13 15.20 9.84
C SER A 169 -9.59 16.48 10.47
N LEU A 170 -10.04 17.64 9.98
CA LEU A 170 -9.68 18.96 10.51
C LEU A 170 -10.92 19.59 11.13
N TYR A 171 -10.80 20.07 12.34
CA TYR A 171 -11.83 20.80 13.08
C TYR A 171 -11.37 22.22 13.40
N ASP A 172 -12.30 23.16 13.37
CA ASP A 172 -12.03 24.53 13.80
C ASP A 172 -11.89 24.66 15.35
N GLU A 173 -11.59 25.85 15.81
CA GLU A 173 -11.50 26.20 17.23
C GLU A 173 -12.82 26.02 17.99
N HIS A 174 -13.95 25.93 17.30
CA HIS A 174 -15.28 25.66 17.86
C HIS A 174 -15.67 24.18 17.80
N GLY A 175 -14.82 23.34 17.22
CA GLY A 175 -15.05 21.91 17.05
C GLY A 175 -15.93 21.55 15.86
N ARG A 176 -16.10 22.42 14.87
CA ARG A 176 -16.84 22.14 13.64
C ARG A 176 -15.89 21.54 12.60
N LEU A 177 -16.34 20.48 11.91
CA LEU A 177 -15.59 19.81 10.85
C LEU A 177 -15.40 20.75 9.67
N LEU A 178 -14.14 20.99 9.27
CA LEU A 178 -13.76 21.76 8.10
C LEU A 178 -13.37 20.90 6.93
N PHE A 179 -12.73 19.75 7.20
CA PHE A 179 -12.21 18.85 6.18
C PHE A 179 -12.22 17.40 6.66
N GLN A 180 -12.49 16.48 5.74
CA GLN A 180 -12.25 15.04 5.95
C GLN A 180 -11.76 14.39 4.67
N GLY A 181 -10.78 13.49 4.76
CA GLY A 181 -10.28 12.74 3.61
C GLY A 181 -8.83 12.32 3.76
N GLY A 182 -8.22 11.96 2.64
CA GLY A 182 -6.80 11.65 2.54
C GLY A 182 -5.98 12.84 2.06
N ILE A 183 -4.70 12.81 2.35
CA ILE A 183 -3.72 13.82 1.94
C ILE A 183 -2.65 13.23 1.02
N THR A 184 -2.99 12.17 0.29
CA THR A 184 -2.16 11.57 -0.76
C THR A 184 -2.97 11.43 -2.04
N ARG A 185 -2.30 11.44 -3.19
CA ARG A 185 -2.97 11.33 -4.50
C ARG A 185 -3.34 9.89 -4.86
N SER A 186 -2.55 8.95 -4.38
CA SER A 186 -2.74 7.50 -4.57
C SER A 186 -2.01 6.75 -3.44
N ARG A 187 -2.15 5.41 -3.42
CA ARG A 187 -1.52 4.59 -2.37
C ARG A 187 0.01 4.69 -2.44
N GLY A 188 0.62 5.13 -1.33
CA GLY A 188 2.08 5.17 -1.19
C GLY A 188 2.79 6.26 -2.00
N HIS A 189 2.07 7.20 -2.61
CA HIS A 189 2.66 8.28 -3.40
C HIS A 189 2.61 9.61 -2.64
N GLU A 190 3.75 10.24 -2.55
CA GLU A 190 3.94 11.61 -2.08
C GLU A 190 3.91 12.59 -3.27
N GLY A 191 3.60 13.85 -3.01
CA GLY A 191 3.59 14.93 -3.99
C GLY A 191 2.30 15.74 -3.98
N ASP A 192 2.16 16.64 -4.94
CA ASP A 192 1.02 17.56 -5.02
C ASP A 192 -0.31 16.80 -5.03
N ASN A 193 -1.16 17.15 -4.09
CA ASN A 193 -2.46 16.53 -3.92
C ASN A 193 -3.52 17.51 -3.39
N PRO A 194 -4.81 17.33 -3.75
CA PRO A 194 -5.86 18.23 -3.35
C PRO A 194 -6.13 18.25 -1.85
N GLY A 195 -5.87 17.14 -1.13
CA GLY A 195 -6.12 17.05 0.31
C GLY A 195 -5.17 17.93 1.11
N ARG A 196 -3.84 17.82 0.87
CA ARG A 196 -2.86 18.71 1.53
C ARG A 196 -3.11 20.17 1.17
N SER A 197 -3.35 20.46 -0.11
CA SER A 197 -3.63 21.84 -0.57
C SER A 197 -4.87 22.42 0.11
N ALA A 198 -5.92 21.63 0.30
CA ALA A 198 -7.12 22.04 1.02
C ALA A 198 -6.82 22.32 2.50
N LEU A 199 -6.08 21.43 3.18
CA LEU A 199 -5.70 21.62 4.57
C LEU A 199 -4.86 22.89 4.78
N VAL A 200 -3.84 23.11 3.94
CA VAL A 200 -3.04 24.34 3.98
C VAL A 200 -3.95 25.56 3.82
N SER A 201 -4.87 25.55 2.86
CA SER A 201 -5.81 26.65 2.62
C SER A 201 -6.76 26.88 3.81
N TRP A 202 -7.30 25.82 4.42
CA TRP A 202 -8.12 25.94 5.61
C TRP A 202 -7.37 26.57 6.79
N VAL A 203 -6.14 26.10 7.01
CA VAL A 203 -5.33 26.55 8.15
C VAL A 203 -4.81 27.98 7.95
N THR A 204 -4.40 28.35 6.74
CA THR A 204 -3.78 29.67 6.47
C THR A 204 -4.79 30.74 6.07
N LYS A 205 -5.81 30.39 5.28
CA LYS A 205 -6.78 31.32 4.70
C LYS A 205 -8.17 31.22 5.30
N ARG A 206 -8.40 30.24 6.20
CA ARG A 206 -9.71 29.88 6.79
C ARG A 206 -10.79 29.56 5.76
N ALA A 207 -10.38 29.19 4.53
CA ALA A 207 -11.26 28.80 3.44
C ALA A 207 -10.53 27.86 2.46
N ALA A 208 -11.23 26.87 1.97
CA ALA A 208 -10.77 26.01 0.88
C ALA A 208 -11.91 25.63 -0.05
N ALA A 209 -11.60 25.40 -1.33
CA ALA A 209 -12.57 24.98 -2.32
C ALA A 209 -13.01 23.51 -2.12
N VAL A 210 -12.21 22.73 -1.39
CA VAL A 210 -12.43 21.29 -1.17
C VAL A 210 -12.44 21.01 0.32
N SER A 211 -13.52 20.39 0.81
CA SER A 211 -13.68 19.94 2.18
C SER A 211 -13.64 18.42 2.33
N VAL A 212 -13.65 17.68 1.20
CA VAL A 212 -13.71 16.23 1.18
C VAL A 212 -12.82 15.69 0.09
N THR A 213 -11.96 14.69 0.42
CA THR A 213 -11.11 13.99 -0.55
C THR A 213 -11.18 12.48 -0.37
N SER A 214 -10.72 11.73 -1.39
CA SER A 214 -10.55 10.28 -1.30
C SER A 214 -9.39 9.93 -0.36
N VAL A 215 -9.50 8.80 0.33
CA VAL A 215 -8.45 8.27 1.21
C VAL A 215 -7.77 7.09 0.53
N PHE A 216 -6.45 7.13 0.39
CA PHE A 216 -5.67 6.05 -0.22
C PHE A 216 -4.81 5.35 0.84
N GLY A 217 -5.33 4.26 1.36
CA GLY A 217 -4.67 3.49 2.44
C GLY A 217 -5.29 2.11 2.63
N CYS A 218 -4.69 1.34 3.54
CA CYS A 218 -5.23 0.06 3.98
C CYS A 218 -6.34 0.26 5.01
N PRO A 219 -7.28 -0.69 5.19
CA PRO A 219 -8.19 -0.67 6.33
C PRO A 219 -7.43 -0.52 7.65
N VAL A 220 -7.96 0.26 8.57
CA VAL A 220 -7.40 0.41 9.93
C VAL A 220 -7.75 -0.81 10.78
N PHE A 221 -8.97 -1.31 10.63
CA PHE A 221 -9.47 -2.46 11.35
C PHE A 221 -9.36 -3.69 10.48
N ASP A 222 -8.90 -4.79 11.07
CA ASP A 222 -8.88 -6.09 10.39
C ASP A 222 -10.29 -6.69 10.41
N PRO A 223 -10.87 -7.10 9.27
CA PRO A 223 -12.17 -7.76 9.24
C PRO A 223 -12.25 -9.02 10.13
N ALA A 224 -11.13 -9.74 10.28
CA ALA A 224 -11.04 -10.90 11.14
C ALA A 224 -11.15 -10.55 12.65
N SER A 225 -10.67 -9.36 13.04
CA SER A 225 -10.72 -8.92 14.44
C SER A 225 -12.10 -8.41 14.86
N GLU A 226 -12.93 -7.96 13.92
CA GLU A 226 -14.32 -7.54 14.22
C GLU A 226 -15.23 -8.72 14.48
N THR A 227 -15.03 -9.85 13.80
CA THR A 227 -15.81 -11.08 14.00
C THR A 227 -15.48 -11.73 15.37
N ASP A 228 -14.23 -11.66 15.78
CA ASP A 228 -13.77 -12.22 17.06
C ASP A 228 -14.28 -11.40 18.26
N ASN A 229 -14.37 -10.08 18.12
CA ASN A 229 -14.88 -9.20 19.20
C ASN A 229 -16.40 -9.38 19.45
N GLN A 230 -17.18 -9.81 18.45
CA GLN A 230 -18.58 -10.18 18.63
C GLN A 230 -18.74 -11.52 19.38
N LEU A 231 -17.79 -12.43 19.23
CA LEU A 231 -17.82 -13.74 19.92
C LEU A 231 -17.45 -13.63 21.42
N TYR A 232 -16.62 -12.66 21.80
CA TYR A 232 -16.26 -12.44 23.22
C TYR A 232 -17.31 -11.70 24.03
N THR A 233 -18.22 -10.97 23.39
CA THR A 233 -19.32 -10.28 24.10
C THR A 233 -20.51 -11.18 24.43
N CYS A 234 -20.56 -12.41 23.91
CA CYS A 234 -21.65 -13.36 24.16
C CYS A 234 -21.38 -14.42 25.23
N LYS A 235 -20.28 -14.37 25.99
CA LYS A 235 -19.98 -15.37 27.03
C LYS A 235 -19.60 -14.74 28.38
N LEU A 236 -20.57 -14.17 29.06
CA LEU A 236 -20.58 -14.10 30.53
C LEU A 236 -21.90 -14.69 31.00
N PRO A 237 -21.94 -15.94 31.50
CA PRO A 237 -23.05 -16.39 32.29
C PRO A 237 -22.97 -15.72 33.67
N ARG A 238 -24.11 -15.28 34.13
CA ARG A 238 -24.31 -14.76 35.50
C ARG A 238 -24.06 -15.86 36.54
#